data_5f4c56a0fcd817bc7e84766fc06685b3
#
_entry.id   5f4c56a0fcd817bc7e84766fc06685b3
#
_cell.length_a   1.000
_cell.length_b   1.000
_cell.length_c   1.000
_cell.angle_alpha   90.00
_cell.angle_beta   90.00
_cell.angle_gamma   90.00
#
_symmetry.space_group_name_H-M   'P 1'
#
loop_
_entity.id
_entity.type
_entity.pdbx_description
1 polymer ?
#
loop_
_entity_poly.entity_id
_entity_poly.type
_entity_poly.pdbx_seq_one_letter_code
_entity_poly.pdbx_strand_id
1 'polypeptide(L)'
;QKIVWLLLNISYFPVVLMFNQIHNTRIIYIDSLLLAASESVVLLFLIFISLLTFLQIEVGTIVLLTFFVGFFISLNLWWLLASRVLKYYRSKGFNFKRIIIVGAGKTGLMLFRELHSDLGYGYKFLGFFDDNAELKGQIPQLLGDTGMVEKFALENNVDEIYCALPGSQDAK
;
A
#
# COMPACT_ATOMS: atom_id res chain seq x y z
N GLN A 1 -35.05 11.86 -8.79
CA GLN A 1 -33.96 11.95 -7.79
C GLN A 1 -33.56 10.57 -7.27
N LYS A 2 -34.47 9.70 -6.79
CA LYS A 2 -34.14 8.37 -6.25
C LYS A 2 -33.45 7.45 -7.26
N ILE A 3 -33.88 7.49 -8.54
CA ILE A 3 -33.29 6.69 -9.62
C ILE A 3 -31.83 7.13 -9.89
N VAL A 4 -31.56 8.42 -9.95
CA VAL A 4 -30.21 8.98 -10.17
C VAL A 4 -29.27 8.55 -9.03
N TRP A 5 -29.75 8.59 -7.79
CA TRP A 5 -28.99 8.12 -6.63
C TRP A 5 -28.69 6.61 -6.69
N LEU A 6 -29.67 5.80 -7.10
CA LEU A 6 -29.51 4.36 -7.29
C LEU A 6 -28.45 4.06 -8.38
N LEU A 7 -28.51 4.75 -9.50
CA LEU A 7 -27.56 4.59 -10.60
C LEU A 7 -26.13 4.97 -10.18
N LEU A 8 -25.99 6.03 -9.38
CA LEU A 8 -24.68 6.39 -8.83
C LEU A 8 -24.09 5.26 -7.98
N ASN A 9 -24.89 4.64 -7.12
CA ASN A 9 -24.44 3.51 -6.30
C ASN A 9 -24.10 2.27 -7.14
N ILE A 10 -24.91 1.96 -8.16
CA ILE A 10 -24.62 0.85 -9.09
C ILE A 10 -23.31 1.10 -9.84
N SER A 11 -23.07 2.33 -10.30
CA SER A 11 -21.83 2.71 -10.99
C SER A 11 -20.59 2.60 -10.09
N TYR A 12 -20.76 2.84 -8.80
CA TYR A 12 -19.67 2.78 -7.82
C TYR A 12 -19.17 1.36 -7.56
N PHE A 13 -20.05 0.35 -7.65
CA PHE A 13 -19.71 -1.03 -7.33
C PHE A 13 -18.55 -1.61 -8.17
N PRO A 14 -18.55 -1.55 -9.52
CA PRO A 14 -17.42 -2.03 -10.31
C PRO A 14 -16.13 -1.27 -10.04
N VAL A 15 -16.22 0.03 -9.73
CA VAL A 15 -15.05 0.85 -9.39
C VAL A 15 -14.38 0.34 -8.11
N VAL A 16 -15.17 0.03 -7.07
CA VAL A 16 -14.64 -0.54 -5.82
C VAL A 16 -13.94 -1.88 -6.06
N LEU A 17 -14.50 -2.74 -6.90
CA LEU A 17 -13.89 -4.04 -7.21
C LEU A 17 -12.53 -3.89 -7.91
N MET A 18 -12.39 -2.93 -8.83
CA MET A 18 -11.15 -2.69 -9.56
C MET A 18 -10.05 -2.08 -8.68
N PHE A 19 -10.41 -1.19 -7.75
CA PHE A 19 -9.45 -0.45 -6.93
C PHE A 19 -9.26 -1.02 -5.51
N ASN A 20 -9.82 -2.20 -5.20
CA ASN A 20 -9.71 -2.81 -3.87
C ASN A 20 -8.26 -3.17 -3.47
N GLN A 21 -7.35 -3.32 -4.42
CA GLN A 21 -5.93 -3.65 -4.16
C GLN A 21 -5.15 -2.52 -3.47
N ILE A 22 -5.62 -1.28 -3.50
CA ILE A 22 -4.94 -0.13 -2.88
C ILE A 22 -4.81 -0.30 -1.36
N HIS A 23 -5.69 -1.08 -0.73
CA HIS A 23 -5.71 -1.27 0.71
C HIS A 23 -4.69 -2.29 1.24
N ASN A 24 -4.08 -3.08 0.38
CA ASN A 24 -3.22 -4.20 0.80
C ASN A 24 -1.73 -3.85 0.90
N THR A 25 -1.29 -2.70 0.40
CA THR A 25 0.12 -2.30 0.43
C THR A 25 0.40 -1.29 1.54
N ARG A 26 1.40 -1.57 2.40
CA ARG A 26 1.81 -0.61 3.45
C ARG A 26 2.63 0.55 2.91
N ILE A 27 3.47 0.27 1.93
CA ILE A 27 4.26 1.29 1.23
C ILE A 27 3.37 1.83 0.12
N ILE A 28 2.67 2.91 0.41
CA ILE A 28 1.85 3.60 -0.57
C ILE A 28 2.58 4.88 -0.92
N TYR A 29 3.09 4.96 -2.14
CA TYR A 29 3.57 6.22 -2.70
C TYR A 29 2.37 7.14 -2.91
N ILE A 30 2.47 8.38 -2.43
CA ILE A 30 1.39 9.36 -2.51
C ILE A 30 0.94 9.54 -3.97
N ASP A 31 1.89 9.55 -4.90
CA ASP A 31 1.62 9.70 -6.34
C ASP A 31 0.75 8.58 -6.89
N SER A 32 1.06 7.32 -6.56
CA SER A 32 0.25 6.17 -7.00
C SER A 32 -1.15 6.16 -6.39
N LEU A 33 -1.27 6.62 -5.15
CA LEU A 33 -2.55 6.75 -4.46
C LEU A 33 -3.44 7.81 -5.12
N LEU A 34 -2.87 8.99 -5.40
CA LEU A 34 -3.60 10.08 -6.07
C LEU A 34 -3.98 9.70 -7.49
N LEU A 35 -3.09 9.00 -8.21
CA LEU A 35 -3.38 8.51 -9.55
C LEU A 35 -4.56 7.54 -9.53
N ALA A 36 -4.52 6.52 -8.69
CA ALA A 36 -5.59 5.54 -8.56
C ALA A 36 -6.93 6.16 -8.09
N ALA A 37 -6.87 7.12 -7.18
CA ALA A 37 -8.06 7.89 -6.78
C ALA A 37 -8.64 8.68 -7.95
N SER A 38 -7.78 9.31 -8.76
CA SER A 38 -8.19 10.07 -9.93
C SER A 38 -8.79 9.17 -11.02
N GLU A 39 -8.16 8.05 -11.31
CA GLU A 39 -8.66 7.03 -12.26
C GLU A 39 -10.02 6.49 -11.83
N SER A 40 -10.20 6.23 -10.53
CA SER A 40 -11.48 5.74 -10.00
C SER A 40 -12.63 6.72 -10.20
N VAL A 41 -12.38 8.03 -10.02
CA VAL A 41 -13.41 9.06 -10.25
C VAL A 41 -13.74 9.20 -11.74
N VAL A 42 -12.72 9.15 -12.61
CA VAL A 42 -12.94 9.19 -14.07
C VAL A 42 -13.76 7.99 -14.53
N LEU A 43 -13.44 6.79 -14.06
CA LEU A 43 -14.18 5.58 -14.39
C LEU A 43 -15.63 5.65 -13.88
N LEU A 44 -15.83 6.12 -12.65
CA LEU A 44 -17.16 6.32 -12.09
C LEU A 44 -17.98 7.30 -12.94
N PHE A 45 -17.38 8.41 -13.36
CA PHE A 45 -18.00 9.40 -14.21
C PHE A 45 -18.44 8.81 -15.56
N LEU A 46 -17.57 8.05 -16.21
CA LEU A 46 -17.85 7.43 -17.51
C LEU A 46 -18.98 6.40 -17.42
N ILE A 47 -18.95 5.53 -16.40
CA ILE A 47 -20.02 4.54 -16.19
C ILE A 47 -21.35 5.23 -15.89
N PHE A 48 -21.31 6.24 -15.03
CA PHE A 48 -22.53 6.95 -14.63
C PHE A 48 -23.16 7.69 -15.79
N ILE A 49 -22.39 8.43 -16.60
CA ILE A 49 -22.91 9.11 -17.80
C ILE A 49 -23.45 8.09 -18.81
N SER A 50 -22.75 6.98 -19.02
CA SER A 50 -23.21 5.92 -19.92
C SER A 50 -24.60 5.40 -19.50
N LEU A 51 -24.80 5.15 -18.20
CA LEU A 51 -26.09 4.70 -17.67
C LEU A 51 -27.19 5.75 -17.82
N LEU A 52 -26.88 7.02 -17.54
CA LEU A 52 -27.85 8.11 -17.74
C LEU A 52 -28.29 8.22 -19.18
N THR A 53 -27.34 8.15 -20.11
CA THR A 53 -27.61 8.23 -21.56
C THR A 53 -28.42 7.02 -22.02
N PHE A 54 -28.05 5.82 -21.59
CA PHE A 54 -28.77 4.59 -21.93
C PHE A 54 -30.22 4.60 -21.46
N LEU A 55 -30.49 5.11 -20.27
CA LEU A 55 -31.83 5.22 -19.68
C LEU A 55 -32.57 6.50 -20.07
N GLN A 56 -31.97 7.33 -20.92
CA GLN A 56 -32.53 8.61 -21.35
C GLN A 56 -32.95 9.54 -20.19
N ILE A 57 -32.16 9.53 -19.11
CA ILE A 57 -32.41 10.37 -17.94
C ILE A 57 -31.63 11.67 -18.10
N GLU A 58 -32.35 12.77 -18.19
CA GLU A 58 -31.79 14.12 -18.27
C GLU A 58 -31.41 14.64 -16.88
N VAL A 59 -30.14 14.97 -16.72
CA VAL A 59 -29.56 15.65 -15.54
C VAL A 59 -28.81 16.89 -16.03
N GLY A 60 -29.03 18.01 -15.37
CA GLY A 60 -28.39 19.26 -15.76
C GLY A 60 -26.85 19.12 -15.77
N THR A 61 -26.22 19.43 -16.91
CA THR A 61 -24.77 19.30 -17.12
C THR A 61 -23.95 20.04 -16.05
N ILE A 62 -24.39 21.23 -15.65
CA ILE A 62 -23.71 22.01 -14.60
C ILE A 62 -23.74 21.27 -13.26
N VAL A 63 -24.87 20.65 -12.92
CA VAL A 63 -25.01 19.87 -11.66
C VAL A 63 -24.06 18.67 -11.66
N LEU A 64 -24.00 17.95 -12.79
CA LEU A 64 -23.07 16.82 -12.94
C LEU A 64 -21.62 17.26 -12.80
N LEU A 65 -21.21 18.27 -13.54
CA LEU A 65 -19.82 18.76 -13.49
C LEU A 65 -19.45 19.25 -12.09
N THR A 66 -20.30 20.04 -11.45
CA THR A 66 -20.04 20.55 -10.09
C THR A 66 -19.92 19.41 -9.09
N PHE A 67 -20.78 18.40 -9.20
CA PHE A 67 -20.74 17.23 -8.32
C PHE A 67 -19.44 16.44 -8.50
N PHE A 68 -19.05 16.08 -9.74
CA PHE A 68 -17.87 15.26 -9.98
C PHE A 68 -16.57 16.01 -9.72
N VAL A 69 -16.49 17.31 -10.02
CA VAL A 69 -15.31 18.12 -9.66
C VAL A 69 -15.18 18.24 -8.14
N GLY A 70 -16.25 18.52 -7.43
CA GLY A 70 -16.26 18.56 -5.97
C GLY A 70 -15.89 17.21 -5.35
N PHE A 71 -16.42 16.11 -5.90
CA PHE A 71 -16.11 14.76 -5.46
C PHE A 71 -14.63 14.40 -5.71
N PHE A 72 -14.11 14.74 -6.88
CA PHE A 72 -12.69 14.55 -7.22
C PHE A 72 -11.78 15.27 -6.22
N ILE A 73 -12.03 16.55 -5.96
CA ILE A 73 -11.23 17.35 -5.03
C ILE A 73 -11.32 16.79 -3.61
N SER A 74 -12.51 16.47 -3.13
CA SER A 74 -12.73 15.97 -1.78
C SER A 74 -12.10 14.60 -1.57
N LEU A 75 -12.17 13.70 -2.55
CA LEU A 75 -11.56 12.37 -2.48
C LEU A 75 -10.02 12.46 -2.42
N ASN A 76 -9.41 13.26 -3.27
CA ASN A 76 -7.95 13.45 -3.27
C ASN A 76 -7.48 14.11 -1.96
N LEU A 77 -8.19 15.12 -1.48
CA LEU A 77 -7.89 15.77 -0.20
C LEU A 77 -8.02 14.79 0.98
N TRP A 78 -9.07 13.96 0.98
CA TRP A 78 -9.26 12.92 1.99
C TRP A 78 -8.07 11.95 2.04
N TRP A 79 -7.62 11.45 0.88
CA TRP A 79 -6.50 10.51 0.82
C TRP A 79 -5.18 11.16 1.25
N LEU A 80 -4.95 12.43 0.90
CA LEU A 80 -3.78 13.18 1.38
C LEU A 80 -3.78 13.35 2.90
N LEU A 81 -4.91 13.71 3.47
CA LEU A 81 -5.04 13.86 4.92
C LEU A 81 -4.92 12.51 5.64
N ALA A 82 -5.63 11.49 5.16
CA ALA A 82 -5.60 10.15 5.74
C ALA A 82 -4.19 9.55 5.73
N SER A 83 -3.45 9.69 4.62
CA SER A 83 -2.08 9.20 4.51
C SER A 83 -1.13 9.92 5.47
N ARG A 84 -1.26 11.23 5.63
CA ARG A 84 -0.45 12.02 6.59
C ARG A 84 -0.75 11.66 8.04
N VAL A 85 -2.02 11.54 8.39
CA VAL A 85 -2.44 11.12 9.73
C VAL A 85 -1.94 9.71 10.04
N LEU A 86 -2.06 8.77 9.09
CA LEU A 86 -1.59 7.41 9.26
C LEU A 86 -0.07 7.34 9.41
N LYS A 87 0.70 8.08 8.60
CA LYS A 87 2.15 8.19 8.73
C LYS A 87 2.56 8.77 10.08
N TYR A 88 1.91 9.83 10.52
CA TYR A 88 2.15 10.41 11.84
C TYR A 88 1.86 9.40 12.97
N TYR A 89 0.76 8.69 12.90
CA TYR A 89 0.39 7.67 13.89
C TYR A 89 1.42 6.53 13.95
N ARG A 90 1.89 6.06 12.79
CA ARG A 90 2.93 5.02 12.70
C ARG A 90 4.28 5.52 13.21
N SER A 91 4.68 6.76 12.92
CA SER A 91 5.94 7.33 13.41
C SER A 91 5.99 7.47 14.93
N LYS A 92 4.84 7.49 15.61
CA LYS A 92 4.73 7.43 17.07
C LYS A 92 4.83 6.01 17.65
N GLY A 93 5.10 5.01 16.82
CA GLY A 93 5.24 3.61 17.24
C GLY A 93 3.93 2.85 17.37
N PHE A 94 2.84 3.37 16.81
CA PHE A 94 1.58 2.64 16.73
C PHE A 94 1.42 1.95 15.39
N ASN A 95 0.62 0.87 15.33
CA ASN A 95 0.32 0.13 14.11
C ASN A 95 1.58 -0.26 13.32
N PHE A 96 2.64 -0.68 14.02
CA PHE A 96 3.85 -1.22 13.39
C PHE A 96 3.73 -2.71 13.10
N LYS A 97 4.49 -3.18 12.12
CA LYS A 97 4.72 -4.60 11.86
C LYS A 97 6.17 -4.96 12.16
N ARG A 98 6.36 -6.08 12.86
CA ARG A 98 7.67 -6.65 13.14
C ARG A 98 8.13 -7.41 11.91
N ILE A 99 9.30 -7.04 11.42
CA ILE A 99 9.87 -7.65 10.21
C ILE A 99 11.26 -8.20 10.47
N ILE A 100 11.57 -9.29 9.77
CA ILE A 100 12.92 -9.83 9.65
C ILE A 100 13.28 -9.97 8.17
N ILE A 101 14.57 -9.93 7.87
CA ILE A 101 15.11 -10.09 6.52
C ILE A 101 16.00 -11.32 6.49
N VAL A 102 15.70 -12.25 5.59
CA VAL A 102 16.51 -13.44 5.32
C VAL A 102 17.40 -13.15 4.12
N GLY A 103 18.71 -13.19 4.35
CA GLY A 103 19.74 -12.73 3.42
C GLY A 103 20.24 -11.33 3.80
N ALA A 104 21.47 -11.28 4.36
CA ALA A 104 22.12 -10.06 4.82
C ALA A 104 23.12 -9.49 3.80
N GLY A 105 23.10 -10.01 2.57
CA GLY A 105 23.90 -9.52 1.47
C GLY A 105 23.48 -8.13 0.97
N LYS A 106 24.03 -7.73 -0.17
CA LYS A 106 23.78 -6.39 -0.76
C LYS A 106 22.28 -6.11 -0.94
N THR A 107 21.52 -7.08 -1.44
CA THR A 107 20.07 -6.95 -1.66
C THR A 107 19.32 -6.77 -0.34
N GLY A 108 19.64 -7.56 0.69
CA GLY A 108 19.02 -7.44 2.01
C GLY A 108 19.30 -6.10 2.66
N LEU A 109 20.52 -5.58 2.54
CA LEU A 109 20.88 -4.26 3.06
C LEU A 109 20.19 -3.12 2.30
N MET A 110 19.98 -3.26 0.98
CA MET A 110 19.21 -2.30 0.20
C MET A 110 17.74 -2.29 0.63
N LEU A 111 17.15 -3.47 0.78
CA LEU A 111 15.79 -3.63 1.26
C LEU A 111 15.60 -3.04 2.67
N PHE A 112 16.54 -3.32 3.57
CA PHE A 112 16.53 -2.73 4.91
C PHE A 112 16.53 -1.20 4.86
N ARG A 113 17.40 -0.60 4.03
CA ARG A 113 17.46 0.86 3.87
C ARG A 113 16.15 1.43 3.35
N GLU A 114 15.54 0.77 2.36
CA GLU A 114 14.27 1.19 1.79
C GLU A 114 13.14 1.15 2.85
N LEU A 115 13.01 0.03 3.55
CA LEU A 115 12.00 -0.15 4.59
C LEU A 115 12.20 0.78 5.81
N HIS A 116 13.44 1.21 6.06
CA HIS A 116 13.80 2.07 7.18
C HIS A 116 13.90 3.56 6.80
N SER A 117 13.76 3.88 5.50
CA SER A 117 13.89 5.25 4.99
C SER A 117 12.82 6.21 5.53
N ASP A 118 11.63 5.69 5.85
CA ASP A 118 10.52 6.47 6.40
C ASP A 118 9.86 5.72 7.58
N LEU A 119 9.99 6.29 8.77
CA LEU A 119 9.34 5.77 9.98
C LEU A 119 7.81 5.67 9.84
N GLY A 120 7.23 6.44 8.94
CA GLY A 120 5.81 6.40 8.64
C GLY A 120 5.34 5.13 7.91
N TYR A 121 6.25 4.30 7.40
CA TYR A 121 5.91 2.97 6.90
C TYR A 121 5.46 2.02 8.01
N GLY A 122 5.91 2.29 9.23
CA GLY A 122 5.51 1.54 10.41
C GLY A 122 6.08 0.12 10.42
N TYR A 123 7.33 -0.05 9.99
CA TYR A 123 8.07 -1.29 10.14
C TYR A 123 9.01 -1.20 11.35
N LYS A 124 8.99 -2.26 12.17
CA LYS A 124 9.95 -2.48 13.23
C LYS A 124 10.85 -3.64 12.83
N PHE A 125 12.03 -3.30 12.36
CA PHE A 125 13.04 -4.28 11.98
C PHE A 125 13.62 -4.95 13.24
N LEU A 126 13.62 -6.28 13.26
CA LEU A 126 14.15 -7.09 14.37
C LEU A 126 15.56 -7.57 14.09
N GLY A 127 15.88 -7.96 12.85
CA GLY A 127 17.21 -8.42 12.49
C GLY A 127 17.28 -9.17 11.17
N PHE A 128 18.52 -9.51 10.81
CA PHE A 128 18.86 -10.33 9.65
C PHE A 128 19.08 -11.78 10.06
N PHE A 129 18.85 -12.70 9.12
CA PHE A 129 19.27 -14.09 9.15
C PHE A 129 20.05 -14.42 7.89
N ASP A 130 21.23 -15.02 8.04
CA ASP A 130 22.06 -15.38 6.89
C ASP A 130 23.00 -16.54 7.28
N ASP A 131 23.19 -17.48 6.37
CA ASP A 131 24.05 -18.64 6.59
C ASP A 131 25.54 -18.31 6.39
N ASN A 132 25.87 -17.14 5.84
CA ASN A 132 27.25 -16.72 5.63
C ASN A 132 27.91 -16.29 6.94
N ALA A 133 28.78 -17.15 7.46
CA ALA A 133 29.50 -16.89 8.71
C ALA A 133 30.42 -15.65 8.66
N GLU A 134 30.90 -15.24 7.47
CA GLU A 134 31.75 -14.06 7.30
C GLU A 134 31.04 -12.74 7.63
N LEU A 135 29.69 -12.71 7.52
CA LEU A 135 28.89 -11.55 7.86
C LEU A 135 28.74 -11.35 9.36
N LYS A 136 29.09 -12.36 10.15
CA LYS A 136 28.98 -12.33 11.60
C LYS A 136 29.99 -11.31 12.19
N GLY A 137 29.45 -10.27 12.81
CA GLY A 137 30.22 -9.14 13.35
C GLY A 137 30.42 -7.96 12.38
N GLN A 138 30.12 -8.13 11.08
CA GLN A 138 30.15 -7.03 10.11
C GLN A 138 28.78 -6.33 9.98
N ILE A 139 27.72 -7.10 10.17
CA ILE A 139 26.34 -6.57 10.06
C ILE A 139 25.74 -6.48 11.45
N PRO A 140 25.40 -5.26 11.89
CA PRO A 140 24.63 -5.07 13.12
C PRO A 140 23.27 -5.79 12.99
N GLN A 141 22.87 -6.50 14.06
CA GLN A 141 21.58 -7.20 14.11
C GLN A 141 21.50 -8.49 13.25
N LEU A 142 22.61 -9.14 12.92
CA LEU A 142 22.58 -10.52 12.43
C LEU A 142 22.25 -11.44 13.62
N LEU A 143 21.05 -12.07 13.58
CA LEU A 143 20.50 -12.84 14.70
C LEU A 143 20.89 -14.32 14.66
N GLY A 144 21.11 -14.87 13.47
CA GLY A 144 21.45 -16.28 13.30
C GLY A 144 21.42 -16.75 11.86
N ASP A 145 21.44 -18.07 11.68
CA ASP A 145 21.28 -18.73 10.39
C ASP A 145 19.83 -18.83 9.93
N THR A 146 19.64 -19.24 8.68
CA THR A 146 18.29 -19.35 8.09
C THR A 146 17.44 -20.43 8.75
N GLY A 147 18.06 -21.46 9.35
CA GLY A 147 17.35 -22.53 10.08
C GLY A 147 16.66 -22.05 11.35
N MET A 148 17.08 -20.90 11.90
CA MET A 148 16.47 -20.33 13.11
C MET A 148 15.26 -19.43 12.84
N VAL A 149 14.98 -19.09 11.59
CA VAL A 149 13.96 -18.11 11.18
C VAL A 149 12.58 -18.47 11.70
N GLU A 150 12.14 -19.72 11.49
CA GLU A 150 10.80 -20.16 11.88
C GLU A 150 10.59 -20.04 13.39
N LYS A 151 11.53 -20.60 14.17
CA LYS A 151 11.46 -20.56 15.63
C LYS A 151 11.45 -19.11 16.14
N PHE A 152 12.36 -18.28 15.63
CA PHE A 152 12.45 -16.87 16.01
C PHE A 152 11.19 -16.11 15.67
N ALA A 153 10.61 -16.36 14.49
CA ALA A 153 9.39 -15.69 14.03
C ALA A 153 8.21 -15.97 14.94
N LEU A 154 8.05 -17.22 15.39
CA LEU A 154 6.98 -17.63 16.32
C LEU A 154 7.20 -17.01 17.71
N GLU A 155 8.41 -17.06 18.25
CA GLU A 155 8.73 -16.56 19.59
C GLU A 155 8.60 -15.03 19.70
N ASN A 156 8.90 -14.30 18.62
CA ASN A 156 8.92 -12.83 18.60
C ASN A 156 7.69 -12.18 17.93
N ASN A 157 6.70 -13.00 17.55
CA ASN A 157 5.49 -12.56 16.83
C ASN A 157 5.86 -11.70 15.61
N VAL A 158 6.67 -12.27 14.72
CA VAL A 158 7.05 -11.61 13.46
C VAL A 158 5.84 -11.57 12.52
N ASP A 159 5.52 -10.39 12.00
CA ASP A 159 4.38 -10.20 11.11
C ASP A 159 4.72 -10.50 9.64
N GLU A 160 5.96 -10.18 9.21
CA GLU A 160 6.39 -10.35 7.82
C GLU A 160 7.86 -10.79 7.76
N ILE A 161 8.14 -11.72 6.86
CA ILE A 161 9.49 -12.23 6.57
C ILE A 161 9.82 -11.85 5.12
N TYR A 162 10.88 -11.09 4.93
CA TYR A 162 11.37 -10.71 3.63
C TYR A 162 12.55 -11.58 3.24
N CYS A 163 12.47 -12.26 2.09
CA CYS A 163 13.57 -13.08 1.57
C CYS A 163 14.35 -12.28 0.52
N ALA A 164 15.62 -12.01 0.81
CA ALA A 164 16.56 -11.28 -0.04
C ALA A 164 17.79 -12.14 -0.38
N LEU A 165 17.61 -13.47 -0.42
CA LEU A 165 18.66 -14.38 -0.87
C LEU A 165 18.88 -14.22 -2.37
N PRO A 166 20.15 -14.28 -2.86
CA PRO A 166 20.44 -14.26 -4.27
C PRO A 166 19.76 -15.48 -4.94
N GLY A 167 19.09 -15.24 -6.06
CA GLY A 167 18.54 -16.33 -6.86
C GLY A 167 19.67 -17.24 -7.35
N SER A 168 19.37 -18.50 -7.63
CA SER A 168 20.34 -19.49 -8.11
C SER A 168 21.05 -19.10 -9.43
N GLN A 169 20.62 -18.03 -10.08
CA GLN A 169 21.22 -17.46 -11.29
C GLN A 169 22.30 -16.42 -11.02
N ASP A 170 22.34 -15.83 -9.80
CA ASP A 170 23.33 -14.81 -9.43
C ASP A 170 24.59 -15.40 -8.76
N ALA A 171 24.66 -16.71 -8.66
CA ALA A 171 25.77 -17.46 -8.07
C ALA A 171 26.83 -17.91 -9.12
N LYS A 172 27.03 -17.12 -10.21
CA LYS A 172 28.11 -17.33 -11.17
C LYS A 172 29.05 -16.15 -11.24
#